data_e6507c33d64424a7e678fd2c377d5ef3
#
_entry.id   e6507c33d64424a7e678fd2c377d5ef3
#
_cell.length_a   1.000
_cell.length_b   1.000
_cell.length_c   1.000
_cell.angle_alpha   90.00
_cell.angle_beta   90.00
_cell.angle_gamma   90.00
#
_symmetry.space_group_name_H-M   'P 1'
#
loop_
_entity.id
_entity.type
_entity.pdbx_description
1 polymer ?
#
loop_
_entity_poly.entity_id
_entity_poly.type
_entity_poly.pdbx_seq_one_letter_code
_entity_poly.pdbx_strand_id
1 'polypeptide(L)'
;MEQLLHYIWKHRILPLHELRTTDGRLVEIIDPGLHNHHSGPDFFNAKIRLDGTLWVGNVEIHERSADWFLHGHDQDPAYNNVVLHIASTIDMDVMTADGSRPPQMELQVPPHVMQNYQRLLADDRYPPCRDTVMQLPSLAVHSWMSALGAERLSSKCDAIDQRVKAAGGSWEQAFFATIARGFGFGVNSEAFELWASGLPFMQVAHHRDDSFQVEALFLGYAGLLDDDAMNDKQRALALAYPYFVRLQREWKYLAHKYHLVSMTRHTWRFMRLRPQNFPYIRLSQLATLYCSRRADLSNIVACTTLDDVRKALQTEAGDYWRTHYTFGKESAESAKRLSSSSIDVIIINAVVSMLHAYGRHRQDERLIARAAEFLEALPPEDNTHIRLWRECGISADNAADTQSLIQLHNRYCERKDCLRCRFGYYSMKKI
;
A
#
# COMPACT_ATOMS: atom_id res chain seq x y z
N MET A 1 -20.46 18.72 0.75
CA MET A 1 -20.03 20.14 0.63
C MET A 1 -18.98 20.47 1.72
N GLU A 2 -19.15 20.05 2.93
CA GLU A 2 -18.30 20.27 4.09
C GLU A 2 -16.81 19.96 3.85
N GLN A 3 -16.46 18.80 3.30
CA GLN A 3 -15.06 18.46 2.95
C GLN A 3 -14.38 19.51 2.06
N LEU A 4 -15.14 20.18 1.20
CA LEU A 4 -14.63 21.24 0.34
C LEU A 4 -14.43 22.55 1.11
N LEU A 5 -15.26 22.82 2.14
CA LEU A 5 -15.06 23.92 3.08
C LEU A 5 -13.79 23.68 3.92
N HIS A 6 -13.61 22.46 4.46
CA HIS A 6 -12.36 22.09 5.14
C HIS A 6 -11.14 22.29 4.24
N TYR A 7 -11.28 21.96 2.98
CA TYR A 7 -10.20 22.09 1.98
C TYR A 7 -9.83 23.57 1.76
N ILE A 8 -10.82 24.45 1.47
CA ILE A 8 -10.53 25.87 1.22
C ILE A 8 -10.00 26.58 2.47
N TRP A 9 -10.48 26.22 3.67
CA TRP A 9 -9.95 26.71 4.94
C TRP A 9 -8.49 26.29 5.13
N LYS A 10 -8.21 25.00 5.06
CA LYS A 10 -6.87 24.42 5.22
C LYS A 10 -5.84 25.04 4.29
N HIS A 11 -6.21 25.23 3.03
CA HIS A 11 -5.31 25.71 1.99
C HIS A 11 -5.41 27.23 1.77
N ARG A 12 -6.22 27.92 2.58
CA ARG A 12 -6.46 29.36 2.49
C ARG A 12 -6.86 29.80 1.07
N ILE A 13 -7.70 29.01 0.40
CA ILE A 13 -8.27 29.37 -0.89
C ILE A 13 -9.54 30.15 -0.63
N LEU A 14 -9.34 31.40 -0.20
CA LEU A 14 -10.39 32.26 0.35
C LEU A 14 -10.94 33.21 -0.73
N PRO A 15 -12.15 33.73 -0.55
CA PRO A 15 -12.67 34.81 -1.37
C PRO A 15 -11.75 36.03 -1.36
N LEU A 16 -11.80 36.84 -2.41
CA LEU A 16 -10.97 38.06 -2.54
C LEU A 16 -11.45 39.24 -1.67
N HIS A 17 -12.61 39.11 -1.01
CA HIS A 17 -13.13 40.10 -0.10
C HIS A 17 -12.70 39.83 1.35
N GLU A 18 -12.78 40.87 2.19
CA GLU A 18 -12.50 40.72 3.62
C GLU A 18 -13.41 39.68 4.27
N LEU A 19 -12.83 38.80 5.06
CA LEU A 19 -13.59 37.83 5.85
C LEU A 19 -14.10 38.51 7.11
N ARG A 20 -15.39 38.34 7.43
CA ARG A 20 -16.02 38.89 8.60
C ARG A 20 -16.90 37.87 9.30
N THR A 21 -16.97 37.96 10.61
CA THR A 21 -17.95 37.20 11.38
C THR A 21 -19.36 37.76 11.17
N THR A 22 -20.39 37.03 11.59
CA THR A 22 -21.79 37.46 11.51
C THR A 22 -22.07 38.75 12.31
N ASP A 23 -21.29 39.00 13.35
CA ASP A 23 -21.35 40.25 14.18
C ASP A 23 -20.43 41.37 13.64
N GLY A 24 -19.84 41.19 12.43
CA GLY A 24 -19.12 42.19 11.67
C GLY A 24 -17.61 42.31 11.95
N ARG A 25 -17.05 41.54 12.88
CA ARG A 25 -15.61 41.57 13.19
C ARG A 25 -14.77 41.05 12.01
N LEU A 26 -13.66 41.75 11.75
CA LEU A 26 -12.70 41.37 10.72
C LEU A 26 -11.97 40.08 11.15
N VAL A 27 -11.86 39.08 10.23
CA VAL A 27 -11.19 37.82 10.48
C VAL A 27 -9.93 37.74 9.64
N GLU A 28 -8.78 37.63 10.30
CA GLU A 28 -7.51 37.31 9.65
C GLU A 28 -7.04 35.89 10.05
N ILE A 29 -6.74 35.03 9.09
CA ILE A 29 -6.27 33.66 9.33
C ILE A 29 -4.74 33.67 9.38
N ILE A 30 -4.15 33.54 10.56
CA ILE A 30 -2.70 33.46 10.76
C ILE A 30 -2.26 32.01 10.52
N ASP A 31 -2.95 31.05 11.15
CA ASP A 31 -2.72 29.61 11.01
C ASP A 31 -4.09 28.91 11.02
N PRO A 32 -4.44 28.12 9.99
CA PRO A 32 -5.73 27.43 9.97
C PRO A 32 -5.84 26.31 11.02
N GLY A 33 -4.73 25.94 11.66
CA GLY A 33 -4.67 24.84 12.61
C GLY A 33 -4.38 23.48 12.00
N LEU A 34 -4.29 22.48 12.85
CA LEU A 34 -4.05 21.09 12.47
C LEU A 34 -5.39 20.40 12.17
N HIS A 35 -5.56 19.97 10.92
CA HIS A 35 -6.76 19.25 10.48
C HIS A 35 -6.90 17.93 11.23
N ASN A 36 -8.01 17.76 11.94
CA ASN A 36 -8.38 16.55 12.67
C ASN A 36 -9.13 15.58 11.74
N HIS A 37 -8.86 14.29 11.90
CA HIS A 37 -9.55 13.20 11.19
C HIS A 37 -10.21 12.21 12.17
N HIS A 38 -10.29 12.59 13.43
CA HIS A 38 -10.86 11.81 14.53
C HIS A 38 -11.99 12.58 15.20
N SER A 39 -12.46 12.13 16.36
CA SER A 39 -13.46 12.85 17.15
C SER A 39 -12.94 14.19 17.65
N GLY A 40 -13.83 15.14 17.88
CA GLY A 40 -13.55 16.53 18.31
C GLY A 40 -13.48 17.51 17.15
N PRO A 41 -13.18 18.80 17.43
CA PRO A 41 -13.18 19.87 16.44
C PRO A 41 -12.33 19.60 15.21
N ASP A 42 -12.74 20.10 14.04
CA ASP A 42 -12.13 19.86 12.73
C ASP A 42 -10.70 20.35 12.60
N PHE A 43 -10.37 21.47 13.25
CA PHE A 43 -9.02 22.03 13.26
C PHE A 43 -8.60 22.40 14.66
N PHE A 44 -7.48 21.83 15.12
CA PHE A 44 -6.89 22.12 16.42
C PHE A 44 -5.87 23.25 16.35
N ASN A 45 -5.84 24.07 17.42
CA ASN A 45 -4.83 25.12 17.62
C ASN A 45 -4.72 26.10 16.44
N ALA A 46 -5.85 26.45 15.84
CA ALA A 46 -5.91 27.52 14.86
C ALA A 46 -5.52 28.85 15.51
N LYS A 47 -4.88 29.73 14.73
CA LYS A 47 -4.56 31.11 15.14
C LYS A 47 -5.26 32.07 14.21
N ILE A 48 -6.23 32.78 14.75
CA ILE A 48 -6.98 33.79 14.02
C ILE A 48 -6.87 35.13 14.73
N ARG A 49 -7.05 36.20 14.00
CA ARG A 49 -7.17 37.55 14.60
C ARG A 49 -8.56 38.08 14.32
N LEU A 50 -9.27 38.49 15.38
CA LEU A 50 -10.58 39.10 15.31
C LEU A 50 -10.43 40.56 15.73
N ASP A 51 -10.71 41.50 14.81
CA ASP A 51 -10.51 42.93 15.02
C ASP A 51 -9.14 43.26 15.66
N GLY A 52 -8.07 42.63 15.16
CA GLY A 52 -6.72 42.84 15.65
C GLY A 52 -6.33 41.99 16.89
N THR A 53 -7.27 41.40 17.62
CA THR A 53 -6.98 40.54 18.78
C THR A 53 -6.70 39.12 18.37
N LEU A 54 -5.55 38.57 18.79
CA LEU A 54 -5.14 37.19 18.52
C LEU A 54 -5.93 36.20 19.38
N TRP A 55 -6.57 35.24 18.73
CA TRP A 55 -7.24 34.11 19.34
C TRP A 55 -6.54 32.81 18.94
N VAL A 56 -6.35 31.91 19.89
CA VAL A 56 -5.79 30.56 19.67
C VAL A 56 -6.77 29.56 20.23
N GLY A 57 -7.23 28.64 19.38
CA GLY A 57 -8.21 27.63 19.77
C GLY A 57 -8.58 26.74 18.59
N ASN A 58 -9.73 26.11 18.68
CA ASN A 58 -10.19 25.18 17.65
C ASN A 58 -11.14 25.87 16.67
N VAL A 59 -11.23 25.33 15.46
CA VAL A 59 -12.21 25.76 14.45
C VAL A 59 -13.07 24.57 14.09
N GLU A 60 -14.38 24.81 14.02
CA GLU A 60 -15.38 23.84 13.56
C GLU A 60 -16.03 24.33 12.29
N ILE A 61 -16.29 23.42 11.34
CA ILE A 61 -16.80 23.77 10.02
C ILE A 61 -17.99 22.86 9.66
N HIS A 62 -19.11 23.45 9.28
CA HIS A 62 -20.31 22.74 8.84
C HIS A 62 -20.83 23.23 7.50
N GLU A 63 -21.75 22.52 6.91
CA GLU A 63 -22.51 23.00 5.77
C GLU A 63 -23.56 24.03 6.21
N ARG A 64 -24.24 23.75 7.31
CA ARG A 64 -25.19 24.68 7.94
C ARG A 64 -24.86 24.85 9.42
N SER A 65 -25.07 26.03 9.98
CA SER A 65 -24.78 26.24 11.40
C SER A 65 -25.68 25.41 12.33
N ALA A 66 -26.91 25.04 11.90
CA ALA A 66 -27.78 24.12 12.62
C ALA A 66 -27.20 22.72 12.84
N ASP A 67 -26.22 22.29 12.00
CA ASP A 67 -25.57 20.98 12.11
C ASP A 67 -24.75 20.87 13.41
N TRP A 68 -24.36 22.01 14.03
CA TRP A 68 -23.76 22.06 15.35
C TRP A 68 -24.58 21.30 16.40
N PHE A 69 -25.90 21.55 16.42
CA PHE A 69 -26.83 20.89 17.34
C PHE A 69 -27.16 19.48 16.91
N LEU A 70 -27.23 19.22 15.60
CA LEU A 70 -27.50 17.90 15.06
C LEU A 70 -26.38 16.92 15.43
N HIS A 71 -25.13 17.39 15.49
CA HIS A 71 -23.95 16.63 15.89
C HIS A 71 -23.73 16.61 17.40
N GLY A 72 -24.53 17.35 18.19
CA GLY A 72 -24.46 17.39 19.66
C GLY A 72 -23.29 18.18 20.23
N HIS A 73 -22.71 19.11 19.48
CA HIS A 73 -21.55 19.91 19.90
C HIS A 73 -21.89 20.90 21.03
N ASP A 74 -23.15 21.23 21.19
CA ASP A 74 -23.66 22.00 22.31
C ASP A 74 -23.62 21.29 23.66
N GLN A 75 -23.42 19.97 23.66
CA GLN A 75 -23.37 19.10 24.83
C GLN A 75 -21.98 18.51 25.09
N ASP A 76 -21.06 18.64 24.14
CA ASP A 76 -19.72 18.04 24.22
C ASP A 76 -18.68 19.09 24.66
N PRO A 77 -18.06 18.95 25.87
CA PRO A 77 -17.03 19.86 26.37
C PRO A 77 -15.78 19.95 25.45
N ALA A 78 -15.55 19.00 24.56
CA ALA A 78 -14.44 19.06 23.59
C ALA A 78 -14.54 20.29 22.67
N TYR A 79 -15.73 20.85 22.47
CA TYR A 79 -15.99 22.02 21.62
C TYR A 79 -15.98 23.37 22.39
N ASN A 80 -15.78 23.38 23.71
CA ASN A 80 -15.74 24.60 24.51
C ASN A 80 -14.58 25.53 24.14
N ASN A 81 -13.55 25.04 23.49
CA ASN A 81 -12.40 25.81 23.00
C ASN A 81 -12.48 26.18 21.52
N VAL A 82 -13.68 26.15 20.93
CA VAL A 82 -13.91 26.59 19.55
C VAL A 82 -13.91 28.13 19.55
N VAL A 83 -12.95 28.73 18.84
CA VAL A 83 -12.77 30.20 18.72
C VAL A 83 -13.40 30.76 17.45
N LEU A 84 -13.78 29.92 16.51
CA LEU A 84 -14.51 30.29 15.29
C LEU A 84 -15.31 29.08 14.78
N HIS A 85 -16.60 29.28 14.57
CA HIS A 85 -17.46 28.34 13.85
C HIS A 85 -17.71 28.87 12.45
N ILE A 86 -17.47 28.01 11.44
CA ILE A 86 -17.60 28.32 10.01
C ILE A 86 -18.74 27.51 9.42
N ALA A 87 -19.61 28.13 8.63
CA ALA A 87 -20.57 27.39 7.85
C ALA A 87 -20.80 28.00 6.46
N SER A 88 -21.27 27.20 5.52
CA SER A 88 -21.72 27.70 4.20
C SER A 88 -22.96 28.57 4.34
N THR A 89 -23.82 28.23 5.31
CA THR A 89 -25.05 28.97 5.61
C THR A 89 -25.19 29.10 7.13
N ILE A 90 -25.25 30.31 7.61
CA ILE A 90 -25.51 30.62 9.04
C ILE A 90 -27.01 30.82 9.21
N ASP A 91 -27.69 29.78 9.68
CA ASP A 91 -29.14 29.78 9.90
C ASP A 91 -29.52 29.70 11.38
N MET A 92 -28.55 29.53 12.28
CA MET A 92 -28.76 29.45 13.73
C MET A 92 -27.52 29.90 14.50
N ASP A 93 -27.71 30.61 15.63
CA ASP A 93 -26.63 30.90 16.55
C ASP A 93 -26.23 29.64 17.32
N VAL A 94 -24.93 29.38 17.44
CA VAL A 94 -24.41 28.23 18.16
C VAL A 94 -23.96 28.59 19.58
N MET A 95 -23.99 27.57 20.43
CA MET A 95 -23.56 27.67 21.84
C MET A 95 -22.83 26.40 22.24
N THR A 96 -21.76 26.54 22.99
CA THR A 96 -20.98 25.43 23.53
C THR A 96 -21.57 24.87 24.82
N ALA A 97 -21.09 23.74 25.32
CA ALA A 97 -21.58 23.10 26.55
C ALA A 97 -21.40 23.95 27.80
N ASP A 98 -20.43 24.89 27.83
CA ASP A 98 -20.23 25.85 28.93
C ASP A 98 -21.03 27.12 28.77
N GLY A 99 -21.86 27.24 27.73
CA GLY A 99 -22.70 28.39 27.46
C GLY A 99 -22.03 29.55 26.70
N SER A 100 -20.77 29.39 26.29
CA SER A 100 -20.07 30.34 25.44
C SER A 100 -20.66 30.35 24.03
N ARG A 101 -20.56 31.48 23.34
CA ARG A 101 -21.00 31.64 21.94
C ARG A 101 -19.79 31.92 21.06
N PRO A 102 -19.26 30.91 20.36
CA PRO A 102 -18.15 31.13 19.43
C PRO A 102 -18.59 32.07 18.30
N PRO A 103 -17.74 32.99 17.86
CA PRO A 103 -17.97 33.78 16.65
C PRO A 103 -18.29 32.88 15.47
N GLN A 104 -19.24 33.29 14.64
CA GLN A 104 -19.61 32.56 13.44
C GLN A 104 -19.19 33.32 12.18
N MET A 105 -18.77 32.61 11.16
CA MET A 105 -18.39 33.18 9.87
C MET A 105 -18.99 32.36 8.72
N GLU A 106 -19.64 33.04 7.79
CA GLU A 106 -20.07 32.41 6.54
C GLU A 106 -18.90 32.27 5.57
N LEU A 107 -18.70 31.09 5.02
CA LEU A 107 -17.64 30.83 4.05
C LEU A 107 -18.19 30.07 2.86
N GLN A 108 -18.12 30.70 1.70
CA GLN A 108 -18.55 30.10 0.43
C GLN A 108 -17.36 29.49 -0.33
N VAL A 109 -17.59 28.33 -0.91
CA VAL A 109 -16.61 27.72 -1.82
C VAL A 109 -16.52 28.58 -3.09
N PRO A 110 -15.33 29.07 -3.47
CA PRO A 110 -15.19 29.82 -4.72
C PRO A 110 -15.68 29.00 -5.92
N PRO A 111 -16.48 29.59 -6.82
CA PRO A 111 -17.08 28.86 -7.96
C PRO A 111 -16.08 28.08 -8.82
N HIS A 112 -14.88 28.63 -9.07
CA HIS A 112 -13.83 27.96 -9.81
C HIS A 112 -13.30 26.71 -9.11
N VAL A 113 -13.19 26.72 -7.78
CA VAL A 113 -12.77 25.55 -6.98
C VAL A 113 -13.81 24.43 -7.09
N MET A 114 -15.09 24.79 -6.93
CA MET A 114 -16.20 23.86 -7.07
C MET A 114 -16.22 23.23 -8.48
N GLN A 115 -16.16 24.02 -9.52
CA GLN A 115 -16.15 23.57 -10.91
C GLN A 115 -14.94 22.67 -11.21
N ASN A 116 -13.75 23.06 -10.77
CA ASN A 116 -12.53 22.27 -10.94
C ASN A 116 -12.60 20.94 -10.21
N TYR A 117 -13.16 20.93 -9.00
CA TYR A 117 -13.35 19.69 -8.24
C TYR A 117 -14.34 18.75 -8.94
N GLN A 118 -15.49 19.25 -9.36
CA GLN A 118 -16.49 18.47 -10.10
C GLN A 118 -15.90 17.91 -11.39
N ARG A 119 -15.09 18.70 -12.14
CA ARG A 119 -14.38 18.23 -13.32
C ARG A 119 -13.42 17.10 -13.01
N LEU A 120 -12.62 17.20 -11.94
CA LEU A 120 -11.70 16.12 -11.53
C LEU A 120 -12.45 14.83 -11.18
N LEU A 121 -13.63 14.92 -10.57
CA LEU A 121 -14.44 13.76 -10.22
C LEU A 121 -15.13 13.11 -11.43
N ALA A 122 -15.54 13.91 -12.41
CA ALA A 122 -16.26 13.49 -13.60
C ALA A 122 -15.36 13.01 -14.73
N ASP A 123 -14.07 13.39 -14.74
CA ASP A 123 -13.14 13.00 -15.80
C ASP A 123 -12.75 11.52 -15.66
N ASP A 124 -13.12 10.72 -16.65
CA ASP A 124 -12.80 9.28 -16.71
C ASP A 124 -11.40 9.01 -17.30
N ARG A 125 -10.74 10.04 -17.86
CA ARG A 125 -9.35 9.93 -18.33
C ARG A 125 -8.41 9.82 -17.12
N TYR A 126 -7.45 8.92 -17.20
CA TYR A 126 -6.44 8.79 -16.16
C TYR A 126 -5.11 9.43 -16.60
N PRO A 127 -4.45 10.23 -15.75
CA PRO A 127 -4.98 10.84 -14.51
C PRO A 127 -5.90 12.02 -14.83
N PRO A 128 -6.97 12.28 -14.05
CA PRO A 128 -7.94 13.35 -14.35
C PRO A 128 -7.32 14.77 -14.27
N CYS A 129 -6.22 14.93 -13.54
CA CYS A 129 -5.47 16.19 -13.40
C CYS A 129 -4.38 16.39 -14.48
N ARG A 130 -4.33 15.57 -15.53
CA ARG A 130 -3.25 15.53 -16.54
C ARG A 130 -2.88 16.91 -17.10
N ASP A 131 -3.89 17.70 -17.50
CA ASP A 131 -3.69 19.01 -18.13
C ASP A 131 -3.02 20.02 -17.19
N THR A 132 -3.21 19.85 -15.89
CA THR A 132 -2.53 20.67 -14.87
C THR A 132 -1.13 20.16 -14.60
N VAL A 133 -0.96 18.86 -14.46
CA VAL A 133 0.33 18.23 -14.13
C VAL A 133 1.39 18.55 -15.18
N MET A 134 1.02 18.54 -16.47
CA MET A 134 1.91 18.90 -17.58
C MET A 134 2.46 20.33 -17.50
N GLN A 135 1.85 21.20 -16.71
CA GLN A 135 2.23 22.61 -16.56
C GLN A 135 2.94 22.91 -15.22
N LEU A 136 3.09 21.90 -14.35
CA LEU A 136 3.71 22.11 -13.05
C LEU A 136 5.22 22.28 -13.14
N PRO A 137 5.80 23.15 -12.29
CA PRO A 137 7.26 23.22 -12.15
C PRO A 137 7.82 21.85 -11.70
N SER A 138 8.97 21.47 -12.25
CA SER A 138 9.64 20.20 -11.91
C SER A 138 9.86 20.02 -10.39
N LEU A 139 10.16 21.10 -9.67
CA LEU A 139 10.32 21.08 -8.21
C LEU A 139 9.04 20.65 -7.48
N ALA A 140 7.88 21.13 -7.95
CA ALA A 140 6.59 20.76 -7.34
C ALA A 140 6.28 19.27 -7.57
N VAL A 141 6.55 18.77 -8.77
CA VAL A 141 6.41 17.34 -9.11
C VAL A 141 7.36 16.51 -8.25
N HIS A 142 8.66 16.84 -8.25
CA HIS A 142 9.68 16.09 -7.49
C HIS A 142 9.38 16.07 -5.99
N SER A 143 9.02 17.20 -5.40
CA SER A 143 8.65 17.26 -3.98
C SER A 143 7.46 16.38 -3.62
N TRP A 144 6.45 16.29 -4.50
CA TRP A 144 5.31 15.40 -4.26
C TRP A 144 5.69 13.94 -4.46
N MET A 145 6.45 13.61 -5.50
CA MET A 145 6.95 12.25 -5.74
C MET A 145 7.77 11.72 -4.56
N SER A 146 8.68 12.53 -4.00
CA SER A 146 9.46 12.16 -2.82
C SER A 146 8.58 11.88 -1.60
N ALA A 147 7.57 12.71 -1.35
CA ALA A 147 6.62 12.49 -0.25
C ALA A 147 5.81 11.20 -0.43
N LEU A 148 5.35 10.91 -1.66
CA LEU A 148 4.63 9.67 -1.98
C LEU A 148 5.51 8.43 -1.83
N GLY A 149 6.78 8.50 -2.21
CA GLY A 149 7.76 7.43 -2.01
C GLY A 149 7.97 7.11 -0.53
N ALA A 150 8.11 8.13 0.30
CA ALA A 150 8.23 7.99 1.75
C ALA A 150 6.95 7.38 2.36
N GLU A 151 5.77 7.86 1.97
CA GLU A 151 4.47 7.33 2.41
C GLU A 151 4.32 5.84 2.04
N ARG A 152 4.71 5.47 0.81
CA ARG A 152 4.65 4.08 0.37
C ARG A 152 5.57 3.18 1.16
N LEU A 153 6.81 3.61 1.37
CA LEU A 153 7.79 2.84 2.14
C LEU A 153 7.33 2.67 3.58
N SER A 154 6.82 3.72 4.22
CA SER A 154 6.22 3.66 5.55
C SER A 154 5.09 2.62 5.61
N SER A 155 4.13 2.66 4.68
CA SER A 155 3.02 1.71 4.65
C SER A 155 3.48 0.26 4.47
N LYS A 156 4.55 0.02 3.70
CA LYS A 156 5.15 -1.32 3.56
C LYS A 156 5.86 -1.76 4.84
N CYS A 157 6.54 -0.85 5.53
CA CYS A 157 7.16 -1.15 6.83
C CYS A 157 6.12 -1.51 7.89
N ASP A 158 5.01 -0.77 7.95
CA ASP A 158 3.92 -1.07 8.88
C ASP A 158 3.35 -2.47 8.63
N ALA A 159 3.22 -2.88 7.35
CA ALA A 159 2.80 -4.24 7.00
C ALA A 159 3.83 -5.31 7.42
N ILE A 160 5.12 -5.00 7.37
CA ILE A 160 6.19 -5.90 7.87
C ILE A 160 6.12 -6.00 9.39
N ASP A 161 5.96 -4.89 10.10
CA ASP A 161 5.83 -4.87 11.57
C ASP A 161 4.63 -5.72 12.02
N GLN A 162 3.50 -5.68 11.29
CA GLN A 162 2.35 -6.56 11.54
C GLN A 162 2.70 -8.04 11.33
N ARG A 163 3.46 -8.39 10.27
CA ARG A 163 3.92 -9.77 10.06
C ARG A 163 4.87 -10.24 11.15
N VAL A 164 5.79 -9.39 11.60
CA VAL A 164 6.70 -9.70 12.72
C VAL A 164 5.89 -9.98 13.99
N LYS A 165 4.90 -9.14 14.28
CA LYS A 165 4.00 -9.34 15.43
C LYS A 165 3.22 -10.65 15.31
N ALA A 166 2.65 -10.95 14.14
CA ALA A 166 1.92 -12.18 13.87
C ALA A 166 2.82 -13.42 13.96
N ALA A 167 4.10 -13.29 13.61
CA ALA A 167 5.12 -14.34 13.72
C ALA A 167 5.76 -14.45 15.13
N GLY A 168 5.12 -13.90 16.17
CA GLY A 168 5.65 -13.94 17.53
C GLY A 168 6.99 -13.25 17.73
N GLY A 169 7.30 -12.24 16.92
CA GLY A 169 8.56 -11.50 16.95
C GLY A 169 9.65 -12.03 15.98
N SER A 170 9.38 -13.09 15.24
CA SER A 170 10.33 -13.68 14.30
C SER A 170 10.47 -12.87 13.02
N TRP A 171 11.57 -12.14 12.89
CA TRP A 171 11.93 -11.41 11.68
C TRP A 171 12.21 -12.33 10.50
N GLU A 172 12.80 -13.50 10.72
CA GLU A 172 13.08 -14.49 9.68
C GLU A 172 11.77 -15.03 9.06
N GLN A 173 10.79 -15.39 9.90
CA GLN A 173 9.49 -15.87 9.43
C GLN A 173 8.71 -14.75 8.72
N ALA A 174 8.74 -13.53 9.24
CA ALA A 174 8.12 -12.37 8.61
C ALA A 174 8.77 -12.06 7.25
N PHE A 175 10.08 -12.21 7.14
CA PHE A 175 10.81 -12.06 5.88
C PHE A 175 10.41 -13.13 4.87
N PHE A 176 10.38 -14.40 5.29
CA PHE A 176 9.91 -15.50 4.44
C PHE A 176 8.50 -15.23 3.91
N ALA A 177 7.56 -14.81 4.76
CA ALA A 177 6.20 -14.47 4.34
C ALA A 177 6.17 -13.29 3.36
N THR A 178 7.06 -12.30 3.54
CA THR A 178 7.17 -11.13 2.65
C THR A 178 7.75 -11.52 1.29
N ILE A 179 8.76 -12.38 1.24
CA ILE A 179 9.30 -12.96 -0.01
C ILE A 179 8.22 -13.79 -0.71
N ALA A 180 7.54 -14.68 0.02
CA ALA A 180 6.47 -15.51 -0.53
C ALA A 180 5.36 -14.67 -1.17
N ARG A 181 4.90 -13.60 -0.50
CA ARG A 181 3.96 -12.63 -1.08
C ARG A 181 4.47 -12.07 -2.42
N GLY A 182 5.78 -11.79 -2.53
CA GLY A 182 6.43 -11.35 -3.77
C GLY A 182 6.31 -12.35 -4.91
N PHE A 183 6.41 -13.65 -4.63
CA PHE A 183 6.23 -14.72 -5.61
C PHE A 183 4.81 -14.84 -6.18
N GLY A 184 3.83 -14.20 -5.54
CA GLY A 184 2.45 -14.12 -6.03
C GLY A 184 2.25 -13.12 -7.19
N PHE A 185 3.19 -12.23 -7.45
CA PHE A 185 3.18 -11.24 -8.54
C PHE A 185 1.83 -10.55 -8.75
N GLY A 186 1.24 -10.05 -7.68
CA GLY A 186 -0.06 -9.39 -7.66
C GLY A 186 -1.24 -10.35 -7.59
N VAL A 187 -1.42 -11.21 -8.58
CA VAL A 187 -2.62 -12.07 -8.70
C VAL A 187 -2.78 -13.07 -7.55
N ASN A 188 -1.68 -13.68 -7.11
CA ASN A 188 -1.65 -14.64 -6.01
C ASN A 188 -0.92 -14.11 -4.74
N SER A 189 -0.63 -12.82 -4.65
CA SER A 189 0.16 -12.27 -3.54
C SER A 189 -0.49 -12.54 -2.18
N GLU A 190 -1.81 -12.38 -2.06
CA GLU A 190 -2.53 -12.66 -0.83
C GLU A 190 -2.57 -14.16 -0.51
N ALA A 191 -2.75 -15.01 -1.53
CA ALA A 191 -2.72 -16.46 -1.37
C ALA A 191 -1.35 -16.95 -0.85
N PHE A 192 -0.26 -16.42 -1.42
CA PHE A 192 1.10 -16.74 -0.96
C PHE A 192 1.37 -16.23 0.46
N GLU A 193 0.89 -15.05 0.80
CA GLU A 193 1.03 -14.51 2.16
C GLU A 193 0.27 -15.34 3.19
N LEU A 194 -1.00 -15.67 2.90
CA LEU A 194 -1.81 -16.53 3.75
C LEU A 194 -1.15 -17.90 3.93
N TRP A 195 -0.68 -18.50 2.84
CA TRP A 195 0.04 -19.76 2.84
C TRP A 195 1.30 -19.69 3.72
N ALA A 196 2.16 -18.69 3.53
CA ALA A 196 3.41 -18.57 4.28
C ALA A 196 3.20 -18.25 5.76
N SER A 197 2.16 -17.48 6.08
CA SER A 197 1.82 -17.12 7.47
C SER A 197 1.28 -18.31 8.26
N GLY A 198 0.56 -19.23 7.61
CA GLY A 198 0.04 -20.43 8.24
C GLY A 198 0.99 -21.62 8.19
N LEU A 199 2.07 -21.56 7.40
CA LEU A 199 3.04 -22.63 7.29
C LEU A 199 3.77 -22.82 8.63
N PRO A 200 3.91 -24.07 9.13
CA PRO A 200 4.63 -24.35 10.37
C PRO A 200 6.13 -24.19 10.16
N PHE A 201 6.60 -22.96 10.22
CA PHE A 201 7.96 -22.57 9.80
C PHE A 201 9.07 -23.39 10.47
N MET A 202 8.96 -23.62 11.78
CA MET A 202 9.95 -24.39 12.52
C MET A 202 9.99 -25.87 12.09
N GLN A 203 8.83 -26.47 11.83
CA GLN A 203 8.73 -27.86 11.38
C GLN A 203 9.32 -28.03 9.95
N VAL A 204 9.04 -27.06 9.08
CA VAL A 204 9.64 -27.05 7.72
C VAL A 204 11.16 -26.91 7.78
N ALA A 205 11.68 -26.14 8.73
CA ALA A 205 13.12 -25.96 8.91
C ALA A 205 13.88 -27.28 9.16
N HIS A 206 13.26 -28.26 9.80
CA HIS A 206 13.83 -29.58 10.03
C HIS A 206 14.05 -30.40 8.73
N HIS A 207 13.36 -30.05 7.65
CA HIS A 207 13.43 -30.74 6.36
C HIS A 207 14.22 -29.98 5.30
N ARG A 208 14.87 -28.87 5.68
CA ARG A 208 15.48 -27.92 4.77
C ARG A 208 16.62 -28.49 3.90
N ASP A 209 17.21 -29.60 4.33
CA ASP A 209 18.30 -30.29 3.62
C ASP A 209 17.74 -31.30 2.58
N ASP A 210 16.42 -31.54 2.53
CA ASP A 210 15.73 -32.38 1.56
C ASP A 210 14.72 -31.57 0.76
N SER A 211 15.12 -31.20 -0.46
CA SER A 211 14.30 -30.38 -1.36
C SER A 211 12.97 -31.04 -1.75
N PHE A 212 12.93 -32.37 -1.82
CA PHE A 212 11.72 -33.12 -2.12
C PHE A 212 10.70 -33.04 -0.96
N GLN A 213 11.17 -33.16 0.28
CA GLN A 213 10.31 -33.02 1.46
C GLN A 213 9.79 -31.60 1.60
N VAL A 214 10.63 -30.59 1.38
CA VAL A 214 10.20 -29.17 1.40
C VAL A 214 9.18 -28.92 0.29
N GLU A 215 9.37 -29.44 -0.91
CA GLU A 215 8.41 -29.27 -2.00
C GLU A 215 7.08 -29.98 -1.70
N ALA A 216 7.12 -31.17 -1.11
CA ALA A 216 5.93 -31.89 -0.65
C ALA A 216 5.17 -31.10 0.42
N LEU A 217 5.88 -30.50 1.39
CA LEU A 217 5.30 -29.62 2.41
C LEU A 217 4.68 -28.38 1.78
N PHE A 218 5.36 -27.71 0.86
CA PHE A 218 4.90 -26.48 0.24
C PHE A 218 3.66 -26.69 -0.62
N LEU A 219 3.70 -27.67 -1.53
CA LEU A 219 2.58 -27.99 -2.41
C LEU A 219 1.41 -28.64 -1.65
N GLY A 220 1.73 -29.49 -0.67
CA GLY A 220 0.72 -30.17 0.14
C GLY A 220 -0.03 -29.19 1.06
N TYR A 221 0.70 -28.36 1.80
CA TYR A 221 0.08 -27.33 2.64
C TYR A 221 -0.74 -26.32 1.80
N ALA A 222 -0.32 -26.03 0.57
CA ALA A 222 -1.07 -25.22 -0.37
C ALA A 222 -2.37 -25.89 -0.89
N GLY A 223 -2.65 -27.16 -0.55
CA GLY A 223 -3.80 -27.92 -1.05
C GLY A 223 -3.66 -28.30 -2.54
N LEU A 224 -2.46 -28.20 -3.11
CA LEU A 224 -2.22 -28.47 -4.52
C LEU A 224 -1.92 -29.95 -4.81
N LEU A 225 -1.75 -30.79 -3.77
CA LEU A 225 -1.63 -32.24 -3.85
C LEU A 225 -2.93 -32.97 -3.54
N ASP A 226 -4.02 -32.24 -3.29
CA ASP A 226 -5.35 -32.81 -3.08
C ASP A 226 -5.97 -33.21 -4.43
N ASP A 227 -6.05 -34.51 -4.69
CA ASP A 227 -6.60 -35.06 -5.92
C ASP A 227 -8.12 -35.07 -5.95
N ASP A 228 -8.81 -35.02 -4.80
CA ASP A 228 -10.25 -34.92 -4.71
C ASP A 228 -10.75 -33.53 -5.13
N ALA A 229 -9.90 -32.51 -5.02
CA ALA A 229 -10.17 -31.17 -5.54
C ALA A 229 -9.88 -31.00 -7.06
N MET A 230 -9.50 -32.06 -7.77
CA MET A 230 -9.27 -32.08 -9.23
C MET A 230 -10.50 -32.62 -9.97
N ASN A 231 -10.70 -32.18 -11.21
CA ASN A 231 -11.65 -32.87 -12.08
C ASN A 231 -11.06 -34.24 -12.54
N ASP A 232 -11.95 -35.14 -12.97
CA ASP A 232 -11.59 -36.55 -13.30
C ASP A 232 -10.42 -36.64 -14.27
N LYS A 233 -10.40 -35.79 -15.30
CA LYS A 233 -9.32 -35.77 -16.30
C LYS A 233 -7.98 -35.34 -15.68
N GLN A 234 -7.98 -34.33 -14.90
CA GLN A 234 -6.77 -33.83 -14.21
C GLN A 234 -6.28 -34.83 -13.19
N ARG A 235 -7.17 -35.47 -12.45
CA ARG A 235 -6.90 -36.49 -11.45
C ARG A 235 -6.25 -37.70 -12.12
N ALA A 236 -6.84 -38.23 -13.20
CA ALA A 236 -6.28 -39.39 -13.94
C ALA A 236 -4.88 -39.08 -14.46
N LEU A 237 -4.66 -37.91 -15.06
CA LEU A 237 -3.36 -37.48 -15.53
C LEU A 237 -2.33 -37.36 -14.40
N ALA A 238 -2.68 -36.73 -13.28
CA ALA A 238 -1.77 -36.54 -12.15
C ALA A 238 -1.36 -37.89 -11.52
N LEU A 239 -2.33 -38.77 -11.28
CA LEU A 239 -2.10 -40.09 -10.68
C LEU A 239 -1.28 -41.06 -11.59
N ALA A 240 -1.26 -40.82 -12.89
CA ALA A 240 -0.41 -41.57 -13.82
C ALA A 240 1.10 -41.26 -13.66
N TYR A 241 1.45 -40.15 -12.98
CA TYR A 241 2.85 -39.75 -12.82
C TYR A 241 3.39 -40.14 -11.44
N PRO A 242 4.43 -40.95 -11.36
CA PRO A 242 5.02 -41.40 -10.09
C PRO A 242 5.47 -40.24 -9.18
N TYR A 243 5.88 -39.13 -9.77
CA TYR A 243 6.31 -37.95 -9.02
C TYR A 243 5.17 -37.34 -8.17
N PHE A 244 3.97 -37.19 -8.74
CA PHE A 244 2.80 -36.70 -8.00
C PHE A 244 2.44 -37.64 -6.85
N VAL A 245 2.37 -38.94 -7.11
CA VAL A 245 2.03 -39.96 -6.11
C VAL A 245 3.05 -39.98 -4.97
N ARG A 246 4.35 -39.81 -5.27
CA ARG A 246 5.40 -39.72 -4.28
C ARG A 246 5.25 -38.45 -3.41
N LEU A 247 4.97 -37.28 -4.03
CA LEU A 247 4.71 -36.03 -3.29
C LEU A 247 3.49 -36.15 -2.36
N GLN A 248 2.38 -36.74 -2.86
CA GLN A 248 1.21 -36.99 -2.01
C GLN A 248 1.51 -37.90 -0.83
N ARG A 249 2.26 -38.96 -1.03
CA ARG A 249 2.65 -39.88 0.04
C ARG A 249 3.51 -39.19 1.09
N GLU A 250 4.49 -38.41 0.64
CA GLU A 250 5.37 -37.63 1.53
C GLU A 250 4.58 -36.57 2.31
N TRP A 251 3.72 -35.82 1.61
CA TRP A 251 2.82 -34.86 2.26
C TRP A 251 1.92 -35.52 3.31
N LYS A 252 1.26 -36.63 2.99
CA LYS A 252 0.39 -37.34 3.95
C LYS A 252 1.16 -37.75 5.20
N TYR A 253 2.38 -38.23 5.04
CA TYR A 253 3.25 -38.60 6.16
C TYR A 253 3.61 -37.37 7.01
N LEU A 254 4.08 -36.29 6.38
CA LEU A 254 4.49 -35.07 7.08
C LEU A 254 3.30 -34.33 7.71
N ALA A 255 2.17 -34.29 7.03
CA ALA A 255 0.94 -33.73 7.57
C ALA A 255 0.47 -34.48 8.83
N HIS A 256 0.50 -35.81 8.79
CA HIS A 256 0.18 -36.62 9.98
C HIS A 256 1.19 -36.39 11.11
N LYS A 257 2.48 -36.38 10.80
CA LYS A 257 3.56 -36.18 11.78
C LYS A 257 3.44 -34.83 12.52
N TYR A 258 3.05 -33.77 11.83
CA TYR A 258 3.00 -32.40 12.36
C TYR A 258 1.58 -31.87 12.58
N HIS A 259 0.56 -32.73 12.41
CA HIS A 259 -0.87 -32.36 12.55
C HIS A 259 -1.27 -31.17 11.66
N LEU A 260 -0.82 -31.17 10.38
CA LEU A 260 -1.07 -30.11 9.44
C LEU A 260 -2.39 -30.29 8.70
N VAL A 261 -3.09 -29.18 8.49
CA VAL A 261 -4.29 -29.12 7.65
C VAL A 261 -3.96 -28.22 6.44
N SER A 262 -4.17 -28.76 5.24
CA SER A 262 -3.91 -28.01 4.01
C SER A 262 -4.88 -26.84 3.83
N MET A 263 -4.44 -25.82 3.14
CA MET A 263 -5.30 -24.79 2.58
C MET A 263 -6.21 -25.37 1.48
N THR A 264 -7.29 -24.67 1.16
CA THR A 264 -8.14 -25.04 0.04
C THR A 264 -7.49 -24.66 -1.28
N ARG A 265 -7.55 -25.56 -2.28
CA ARG A 265 -7.06 -25.31 -3.63
C ARG A 265 -7.67 -24.04 -4.26
N HIS A 266 -8.91 -23.71 -3.91
CA HIS A 266 -9.63 -22.55 -4.44
C HIS A 266 -9.02 -21.19 -4.06
N THR A 267 -8.12 -21.13 -3.09
CA THR A 267 -7.36 -19.94 -2.73
C THR A 267 -6.46 -19.48 -3.88
N TRP A 268 -6.04 -20.41 -4.74
CA TRP A 268 -5.09 -20.15 -5.83
C TRP A 268 -5.79 -19.82 -7.14
N ARG A 269 -5.35 -18.76 -7.80
CA ARG A 269 -5.82 -18.35 -9.12
C ARG A 269 -4.88 -18.88 -10.20
N PHE A 270 -5.45 -19.56 -11.20
CA PHE A 270 -4.73 -20.11 -12.37
C PHE A 270 -5.15 -19.43 -13.67
N MET A 271 -6.40 -18.93 -13.72
CA MET A 271 -6.94 -18.31 -14.92
C MET A 271 -6.21 -16.99 -15.24
N ARG A 272 -6.01 -16.73 -16.54
CA ARG A 272 -5.34 -15.55 -17.08
C ARG A 272 -3.87 -15.38 -16.63
N LEU A 273 -3.24 -16.45 -16.14
CA LEU A 273 -1.81 -16.48 -15.85
C LEU A 273 -1.05 -17.17 -16.96
N ARG A 274 0.15 -16.66 -17.25
CA ARG A 274 1.12 -17.41 -18.06
C ARG A 274 1.55 -18.65 -17.26
N PRO A 275 1.74 -19.84 -17.90
CA PRO A 275 2.04 -21.10 -17.19
C PRO A 275 3.23 -21.00 -16.24
N GLN A 276 4.27 -20.25 -16.59
CA GLN A 276 5.44 -20.01 -15.73
C GLN A 276 5.11 -19.28 -14.42
N ASN A 277 3.93 -18.66 -14.31
CA ASN A 277 3.44 -18.00 -13.12
C ASN A 277 2.44 -18.85 -12.32
N PHE A 278 2.20 -20.08 -12.71
CA PHE A 278 1.32 -20.97 -11.96
C PHE A 278 1.86 -21.20 -10.55
N PRO A 279 0.98 -21.31 -9.56
CA PRO A 279 1.35 -21.57 -8.17
C PRO A 279 2.28 -22.78 -8.01
N TYR A 280 2.10 -23.85 -8.78
CA TYR A 280 3.00 -25.02 -8.80
C TYR A 280 4.46 -24.62 -9.03
N ILE A 281 4.71 -23.85 -10.10
CA ILE A 281 6.06 -23.43 -10.48
C ILE A 281 6.63 -22.48 -9.42
N ARG A 282 5.82 -21.53 -8.95
CA ARG A 282 6.26 -20.53 -7.97
C ARG A 282 6.55 -21.15 -6.60
N LEU A 283 5.76 -22.10 -6.15
CA LEU A 283 6.01 -22.83 -4.90
C LEU A 283 7.25 -23.74 -5.01
N SER A 284 7.46 -24.39 -6.15
CA SER A 284 8.68 -25.19 -6.38
C SER A 284 9.92 -24.30 -6.41
N GLN A 285 9.88 -23.14 -7.11
CA GLN A 285 10.96 -22.16 -7.07
C GLN A 285 11.26 -21.68 -5.65
N LEU A 286 10.21 -21.41 -4.86
CA LEU A 286 10.35 -20.97 -3.48
C LEU A 286 10.93 -22.07 -2.59
N ALA A 287 10.55 -23.34 -2.81
CA ALA A 287 11.11 -24.49 -2.12
C ALA A 287 12.62 -24.63 -2.39
N THR A 288 13.03 -24.56 -3.67
CA THR A 288 14.45 -24.56 -4.05
C THR A 288 15.21 -23.40 -3.41
N LEU A 289 14.64 -22.18 -3.44
CA LEU A 289 15.24 -21.00 -2.83
C LEU A 289 15.40 -21.18 -1.31
N TYR A 290 14.37 -21.67 -0.64
CA TYR A 290 14.37 -21.92 0.80
C TYR A 290 15.46 -22.94 1.17
N CYS A 291 15.56 -24.07 0.48
CA CYS A 291 16.59 -25.08 0.72
C CYS A 291 18.00 -24.52 0.52
N SER A 292 18.19 -23.61 -0.43
CA SER A 292 19.52 -23.04 -0.72
C SER A 292 20.09 -22.18 0.40
N ARG A 293 19.28 -21.71 1.36
CA ARG A 293 19.62 -20.76 2.44
C ARG A 293 20.14 -19.40 1.98
N ARG A 294 20.28 -19.17 0.69
CA ARG A 294 20.89 -17.94 0.15
C ARG A 294 20.04 -16.70 0.41
N ALA A 295 18.72 -16.85 0.44
CA ALA A 295 17.77 -15.78 0.68
C ALA A 295 17.23 -15.74 2.12
N ASP A 296 17.99 -16.19 3.11
CA ASP A 296 17.69 -15.98 4.52
C ASP A 296 17.88 -14.51 4.89
N LEU A 297 17.14 -14.00 5.87
CA LEU A 297 17.21 -12.59 6.25
C LEU A 297 18.67 -12.15 6.57
N SER A 298 19.39 -12.97 7.31
CA SER A 298 20.79 -12.69 7.67
C SER A 298 21.70 -12.52 6.44
N ASN A 299 21.52 -13.37 5.43
CA ASN A 299 22.29 -13.31 4.20
C ASN A 299 21.90 -12.08 3.35
N ILE A 300 20.61 -11.76 3.27
CA ILE A 300 20.14 -10.56 2.56
C ILE A 300 20.62 -9.28 3.25
N VAL A 301 20.62 -9.22 4.58
CA VAL A 301 21.16 -8.09 5.34
C VAL A 301 22.67 -7.93 5.12
N ALA A 302 23.41 -9.03 4.94
CA ALA A 302 24.83 -9.02 4.65
C ALA A 302 25.16 -8.58 3.19
N CYS A 303 24.22 -8.67 2.25
CA CYS A 303 24.41 -8.21 0.88
C CYS A 303 24.64 -6.69 0.84
N THR A 304 25.73 -6.25 0.22
CA THR A 304 26.05 -4.83 0.09
C THR A 304 25.73 -4.25 -1.27
N THR A 305 25.55 -5.09 -2.29
CA THR A 305 25.24 -4.69 -3.65
C THR A 305 23.93 -5.32 -4.13
N LEU A 306 23.28 -4.69 -5.10
CA LEU A 306 22.09 -5.25 -5.79
C LEU A 306 22.40 -6.59 -6.46
N ASP A 307 23.60 -6.76 -7.01
CA ASP A 307 24.00 -7.99 -7.68
C ASP A 307 24.13 -9.16 -6.69
N ASP A 308 24.57 -8.90 -5.46
CA ASP A 308 24.59 -9.92 -4.40
C ASP A 308 23.15 -10.35 -4.06
N VAL A 309 22.23 -9.41 -3.92
CA VAL A 309 20.82 -9.70 -3.67
C VAL A 309 20.19 -10.46 -4.83
N ARG A 310 20.48 -10.07 -6.08
CA ARG A 310 19.99 -10.78 -7.28
C ARG A 310 20.50 -12.22 -7.30
N LYS A 311 21.79 -12.45 -7.02
CA LYS A 311 22.38 -13.79 -6.92
C LYS A 311 21.75 -14.61 -5.80
N ALA A 312 21.50 -14.01 -4.64
CA ALA A 312 20.85 -14.67 -3.51
C ALA A 312 19.43 -15.16 -3.87
N LEU A 313 18.69 -14.37 -4.66
CA LEU A 313 17.32 -14.68 -5.08
C LEU A 313 17.21 -15.53 -6.35
N GLN A 314 18.33 -15.83 -7.04
CA GLN A 314 18.29 -16.73 -8.20
C GLN A 314 17.79 -18.10 -7.81
N THR A 315 16.76 -18.58 -8.47
CA THR A 315 16.17 -19.89 -8.24
C THR A 315 15.52 -20.44 -9.49
N GLU A 316 15.36 -21.75 -9.54
CA GLU A 316 14.58 -22.46 -10.55
C GLU A 316 13.69 -23.51 -9.87
N ALA A 317 12.64 -23.93 -10.56
CA ALA A 317 11.80 -25.02 -10.07
C ALA A 317 12.54 -26.37 -10.15
N GLY A 318 12.12 -27.33 -9.33
CA GLY A 318 12.70 -28.68 -9.30
C GLY A 318 12.62 -29.42 -10.66
N ASP A 319 13.36 -30.50 -10.78
CA ASP A 319 13.59 -31.21 -12.07
C ASP A 319 12.31 -31.63 -12.78
N TYR A 320 11.29 -32.10 -12.07
CA TYR A 320 9.99 -32.45 -12.65
C TYR A 320 9.41 -31.29 -13.48
N TRP A 321 9.52 -30.08 -12.98
CA TRP A 321 8.95 -28.89 -13.60
C TRP A 321 9.72 -28.45 -14.87
N ARG A 322 10.88 -29.00 -15.14
CA ARG A 322 11.60 -28.70 -16.41
C ARG A 322 10.75 -29.04 -17.63
N THR A 323 9.97 -30.10 -17.55
CA THR A 323 9.08 -30.56 -18.61
C THR A 323 7.59 -30.42 -18.32
N HIS A 324 7.22 -29.78 -17.17
CA HIS A 324 5.83 -29.66 -16.76
C HIS A 324 5.51 -28.26 -16.23
N TYR A 325 4.26 -27.84 -16.40
CA TYR A 325 3.68 -26.64 -15.72
C TYR A 325 2.55 -27.02 -14.77
N THR A 326 1.99 -28.21 -14.94
CA THR A 326 0.97 -28.82 -14.09
C THR A 326 1.27 -30.33 -14.00
N PHE A 327 0.67 -30.97 -13.03
CA PHE A 327 0.83 -32.43 -12.96
C PHE A 327 0.20 -33.10 -14.17
N GLY A 328 0.90 -34.08 -14.72
CA GLY A 328 0.43 -34.96 -15.78
C GLY A 328 0.33 -34.33 -17.18
N LYS A 329 0.82 -33.13 -17.41
CA LYS A 329 0.86 -32.51 -18.74
C LYS A 329 2.27 -32.06 -19.09
N GLU A 330 2.87 -32.73 -20.03
CA GLU A 330 4.21 -32.38 -20.54
C GLU A 330 4.21 -31.08 -21.35
N SER A 331 5.31 -30.40 -21.31
CA SER A 331 5.65 -29.21 -22.09
C SER A 331 7.06 -29.32 -22.63
N ALA A 332 7.43 -28.46 -23.57
CA ALA A 332 8.82 -28.37 -24.01
C ALA A 332 9.75 -28.14 -22.79
N GLU A 333 10.89 -28.83 -22.82
CA GLU A 333 11.89 -28.74 -21.77
C GLU A 333 12.44 -27.33 -21.68
N SER A 334 12.43 -26.77 -20.48
CA SER A 334 13.05 -25.48 -20.15
C SER A 334 13.32 -25.41 -18.67
N ALA A 335 14.43 -24.84 -18.27
CA ALA A 335 14.64 -24.48 -16.88
C ALA A 335 13.59 -23.39 -16.50
N LYS A 336 12.74 -23.69 -15.53
CA LYS A 336 11.74 -22.74 -15.04
C LYS A 336 12.41 -21.81 -14.04
N ARG A 337 13.33 -20.95 -14.56
CA ARG A 337 14.06 -19.97 -13.74
C ARG A 337 13.21 -18.75 -13.44
N LEU A 338 13.45 -18.17 -12.29
CA LEU A 338 12.94 -16.85 -11.96
C LEU A 338 13.67 -15.82 -12.84
N SER A 339 12.93 -15.03 -13.64
CA SER A 339 13.54 -14.05 -14.54
C SER A 339 14.14 -12.88 -13.75
N SER A 340 15.14 -12.21 -14.32
CA SER A 340 15.76 -11.02 -13.70
C SER A 340 14.73 -9.95 -13.35
N SER A 341 13.77 -9.69 -14.25
CA SER A 341 12.68 -8.74 -13.97
C SER A 341 11.77 -9.18 -12.81
N SER A 342 11.52 -10.49 -12.66
CA SER A 342 10.79 -11.03 -11.52
C SER A 342 11.58 -10.88 -10.22
N ILE A 343 12.90 -11.08 -10.25
CA ILE A 343 13.79 -10.86 -9.12
C ILE A 343 13.75 -9.38 -8.70
N ASP A 344 13.87 -8.46 -9.66
CA ASP A 344 13.82 -7.02 -9.38
C ASP A 344 12.48 -6.61 -8.71
N VAL A 345 11.34 -7.16 -9.19
CA VAL A 345 10.03 -6.94 -8.54
C VAL A 345 10.00 -7.47 -7.10
N ILE A 346 10.61 -8.63 -6.83
CA ILE A 346 10.72 -9.15 -5.45
C ILE A 346 11.62 -8.26 -4.61
N ILE A 347 12.74 -7.77 -5.16
CA ILE A 347 13.63 -6.84 -4.44
C ILE A 347 12.85 -5.56 -4.05
N ILE A 348 12.15 -4.93 -5.01
CA ILE A 348 11.35 -3.71 -4.78
C ILE A 348 10.29 -3.93 -3.70
N ASN A 349 9.59 -5.06 -3.74
CA ASN A 349 8.41 -5.25 -2.90
C ASN A 349 8.68 -5.96 -1.57
N ALA A 350 9.75 -6.73 -1.46
CA ALA A 350 10.08 -7.50 -0.27
C ALA A 350 11.41 -7.08 0.35
N VAL A 351 12.52 -7.13 -0.40
CA VAL A 351 13.85 -6.92 0.17
C VAL A 351 14.04 -5.49 0.66
N VAL A 352 13.76 -4.50 -0.19
CA VAL A 352 13.91 -3.08 0.15
C VAL A 352 13.08 -2.71 1.38
N SER A 353 11.82 -3.12 1.39
CA SER A 353 10.92 -2.83 2.50
C SER A 353 11.38 -3.51 3.80
N MET A 354 11.92 -4.73 3.70
CA MET A 354 12.46 -5.47 4.84
C MET A 354 13.74 -4.83 5.37
N LEU A 355 14.69 -4.46 4.50
CA LEU A 355 15.92 -3.77 4.91
C LEU A 355 15.61 -2.47 5.63
N HIS A 356 14.66 -1.70 5.12
CA HIS A 356 14.26 -0.45 5.76
C HIS A 356 13.58 -0.68 7.12
N ALA A 357 12.60 -1.60 7.21
CA ALA A 357 11.90 -1.91 8.46
C ALA A 357 12.86 -2.50 9.51
N TYR A 358 13.73 -3.42 9.11
CA TYR A 358 14.72 -4.03 9.98
C TYR A 358 15.78 -3.02 10.43
N GLY A 359 16.22 -2.12 9.53
CA GLY A 359 17.12 -1.00 9.85
C GLY A 359 16.50 -0.07 10.90
N ARG A 360 15.22 0.31 10.76
CA ARG A 360 14.49 1.08 11.79
C ARG A 360 14.47 0.36 13.14
N HIS A 361 14.15 -0.93 13.13
CA HIS A 361 14.10 -1.74 14.36
C HIS A 361 15.47 -1.85 15.04
N ARG A 362 16.53 -1.99 14.26
CA ARG A 362 17.92 -2.10 14.76
C ARG A 362 18.59 -0.75 14.98
N GLN A 363 17.96 0.35 14.62
CA GLN A 363 18.54 1.69 14.60
C GLN A 363 19.83 1.75 13.74
N ASP A 364 19.82 1.02 12.62
CA ASP A 364 20.93 0.93 11.67
C ASP A 364 20.65 1.78 10.42
N GLU A 365 21.16 3.01 10.43
CA GLU A 365 21.02 3.98 9.33
C GLU A 365 21.63 3.47 8.01
N ARG A 366 22.61 2.58 8.07
CA ARG A 366 23.24 2.01 6.86
C ARG A 366 22.26 1.10 6.11
N LEU A 367 21.46 0.32 6.83
CA LEU A 367 20.43 -0.51 6.22
C LEU A 367 19.31 0.34 5.61
N ILE A 368 18.94 1.42 6.29
CA ILE A 368 17.91 2.36 5.80
C ILE A 368 18.40 3.04 4.51
N ALA A 369 19.64 3.57 4.50
CA ALA A 369 20.23 4.19 3.32
C ALA A 369 20.34 3.19 2.14
N ARG A 370 20.82 1.97 2.40
CA ARG A 370 20.94 0.91 1.38
C ARG A 370 19.60 0.56 0.75
N ALA A 371 18.51 0.53 1.52
CA ALA A 371 17.17 0.30 0.99
C ALA A 371 16.76 1.39 -0.03
N ALA A 372 17.08 2.65 0.23
CA ALA A 372 16.85 3.76 -0.70
C ALA A 372 17.74 3.65 -1.94
N GLU A 373 19.03 3.42 -1.76
CA GLU A 373 19.99 3.23 -2.86
C GLU A 373 19.58 2.10 -3.80
N PHE A 374 19.05 0.99 -3.28
CA PHE A 374 18.58 -0.11 -4.08
C PHE A 374 17.35 0.27 -4.92
N LEU A 375 16.41 1.06 -4.38
CA LEU A 375 15.27 1.55 -5.14
C LEU A 375 15.70 2.49 -6.28
N GLU A 376 16.67 3.34 -6.04
CA GLU A 376 17.18 4.27 -7.05
C GLU A 376 17.99 3.56 -8.14
N ALA A 377 18.70 2.49 -7.79
CA ALA A 377 19.51 1.71 -8.74
C ALA A 377 18.70 0.67 -9.54
N LEU A 378 17.49 0.32 -9.11
CA LEU A 378 16.62 -0.61 -9.82
C LEU A 378 15.92 0.06 -11.00
N PRO A 379 15.72 -0.66 -12.13
CA PRO A 379 15.00 -0.13 -13.27
C PRO A 379 13.55 0.17 -12.90
N PRO A 380 12.90 1.12 -13.61
CA PRO A 380 11.51 1.45 -13.39
C PRO A 380 10.61 0.25 -13.72
N GLU A 381 9.54 0.07 -12.94
CA GLU A 381 8.49 -0.89 -13.28
C GLU A 381 7.72 -0.43 -14.51
N ASP A 382 7.31 -1.35 -15.36
CA ASP A 382 6.48 -1.07 -16.52
C ASP A 382 5.07 -1.63 -16.36
N ASN A 383 4.11 -0.74 -16.15
CA ASN A 383 2.69 -1.05 -16.11
C ASN A 383 1.86 0.07 -16.76
N THR A 384 0.58 -0.18 -16.96
CA THR A 384 -0.33 0.76 -17.64
C THR A 384 -0.35 2.13 -16.96
N HIS A 385 -0.37 2.19 -15.64
CA HIS A 385 -0.44 3.46 -14.89
C HIS A 385 0.84 4.28 -15.07
N ILE A 386 2.00 3.64 -15.02
CA ILE A 386 3.30 4.31 -15.24
C ILE A 386 3.38 4.89 -16.65
N ARG A 387 2.90 4.15 -17.66
CA ARG A 387 2.87 4.67 -19.06
C ARG A 387 2.00 5.90 -19.19
N LEU A 388 0.79 5.90 -18.59
CA LEU A 388 -0.11 7.05 -18.60
C LEU A 388 0.49 8.28 -17.91
N TRP A 389 1.24 8.10 -16.82
CA TRP A 389 1.97 9.20 -16.19
C TRP A 389 3.12 9.73 -17.05
N ARG A 390 3.83 8.86 -17.78
CA ARG A 390 4.85 9.29 -18.75
C ARG A 390 4.24 10.11 -19.89
N GLU A 391 3.06 9.76 -20.38
CA GLU A 391 2.32 10.55 -21.37
C GLU A 391 1.94 11.95 -20.83
N CYS A 392 1.86 12.12 -19.53
CA CYS A 392 1.65 13.41 -18.86
C CYS A 392 2.97 14.16 -18.57
N GLY A 393 4.10 13.69 -19.10
CA GLY A 393 5.40 14.34 -18.92
C GLY A 393 6.08 14.10 -17.58
N ILE A 394 5.57 13.14 -16.76
CA ILE A 394 6.26 12.73 -15.55
C ILE A 394 7.22 11.59 -15.90
N SER A 395 8.53 11.86 -15.79
CA SER A 395 9.56 10.83 -15.91
C SER A 395 9.51 9.89 -14.71
N ALA A 396 9.82 8.63 -14.97
CA ALA A 396 10.03 7.61 -13.96
C ALA A 396 11.25 6.80 -14.39
N ASP A 397 12.42 7.19 -13.90
CA ASP A 397 13.71 6.73 -14.40
C ASP A 397 14.20 5.50 -13.61
N ASN A 398 13.65 5.27 -12.42
CA ASN A 398 14.02 4.18 -11.53
C ASN A 398 12.80 3.62 -10.76
N ALA A 399 13.05 2.61 -9.90
CA ALA A 399 12.01 1.99 -9.10
C ALA A 399 11.43 2.92 -8.03
N ALA A 400 12.22 3.87 -7.48
CA ALA A 400 11.71 4.81 -6.48
C ALA A 400 10.62 5.71 -7.08
N ASP A 401 10.83 6.19 -8.30
CA ASP A 401 9.83 6.99 -9.03
C ASP A 401 8.56 6.19 -9.30
N THR A 402 8.70 4.95 -9.81
CA THR A 402 7.53 4.11 -10.11
C THR A 402 6.77 3.72 -8.85
N GLN A 403 7.44 3.48 -7.73
CA GLN A 403 6.78 3.22 -6.46
C GLN A 403 6.01 4.44 -5.95
N SER A 404 6.52 5.64 -6.17
CA SER A 404 5.81 6.90 -5.87
C SER A 404 4.54 7.05 -6.71
N LEU A 405 4.61 6.77 -8.02
CA LEU A 405 3.45 6.81 -8.91
C LEU A 405 2.40 5.73 -8.59
N ILE A 406 2.83 4.55 -8.18
CA ILE A 406 1.93 3.48 -7.71
C ILE A 406 1.23 3.92 -6.42
N GLN A 407 1.92 4.61 -5.50
CA GLN A 407 1.30 5.17 -4.31
C GLN A 407 0.26 6.22 -4.66
N LEU A 408 0.59 7.13 -5.55
CA LEU A 408 -0.33 8.14 -6.06
C LEU A 408 -1.59 7.51 -6.65
N HIS A 409 -1.43 6.49 -7.49
CA HIS A 409 -2.57 5.78 -8.06
C HIS A 409 -3.44 5.13 -6.98
N ASN A 410 -2.87 4.26 -6.16
CA ASN A 410 -3.63 3.41 -5.24
C ASN A 410 -4.30 4.18 -4.10
N ARG A 411 -3.66 5.24 -3.61
CA ARG A 411 -4.15 5.99 -2.44
C ARG A 411 -4.96 7.22 -2.78
N TYR A 412 -4.71 7.81 -3.94
CA TYR A 412 -5.32 9.08 -4.31
C TYR A 412 -6.19 8.97 -5.57
N CYS A 413 -5.63 8.51 -6.69
CA CYS A 413 -6.35 8.56 -7.96
C CYS A 413 -7.51 7.55 -8.04
N GLU A 414 -7.28 6.28 -7.65
CA GLU A 414 -8.30 5.23 -7.66
C GLU A 414 -9.48 5.58 -6.74
N ARG A 415 -9.20 6.27 -5.64
CA ARG A 415 -10.21 6.71 -4.66
C ARG A 415 -10.82 8.06 -4.98
N LYS A 416 -10.39 8.72 -6.06
CA LYS A 416 -10.73 10.11 -6.40
C LYS A 416 -10.49 11.10 -5.23
N ASP A 417 -9.47 10.83 -4.40
CA ASP A 417 -9.12 11.62 -3.22
C ASP A 417 -8.25 12.85 -3.62
N CYS A 418 -8.79 13.65 -4.53
CA CYS A 418 -8.11 14.81 -5.09
C CYS A 418 -7.91 15.94 -4.07
N LEU A 419 -8.73 16.00 -3.02
CA LEU A 419 -8.64 16.99 -1.95
C LEU A 419 -7.38 16.80 -1.08
N ARG A 420 -6.83 15.59 -1.01
CA ARG A 420 -5.61 15.27 -0.25
C ARG A 420 -4.37 15.19 -1.13
N CYS A 421 -4.53 15.30 -2.45
CA CYS A 421 -3.46 15.21 -3.42
C CYS A 421 -2.87 16.57 -3.77
N ARG A 422 -1.54 16.71 -3.77
CA ARG A 422 -0.90 17.99 -4.17
C ARG A 422 -1.15 18.33 -5.65
N PHE A 423 -1.25 17.35 -6.55
CA PHE A 423 -1.63 17.62 -7.94
C PHE A 423 -3.10 18.07 -8.03
N GLY A 424 -3.97 17.50 -7.21
CA GLY A 424 -5.34 17.97 -7.05
C GLY A 424 -5.40 19.42 -6.57
N TYR A 425 -4.56 19.79 -5.60
CA TYR A 425 -4.47 21.17 -5.11
C TYR A 425 -4.16 22.17 -6.24
N TYR A 426 -3.17 21.87 -7.06
CA TYR A 426 -2.85 22.76 -8.19
C TYR A 426 -3.98 22.82 -9.22
N SER A 427 -4.69 21.71 -9.44
CA SER A 427 -5.84 21.66 -10.35
C SER A 427 -7.02 22.48 -9.85
N MET A 428 -7.29 22.46 -8.53
CA MET A 428 -8.40 23.20 -7.95
C MET A 428 -8.14 24.69 -7.82
N LYS A 429 -6.88 25.10 -7.62
CA LYS A 429 -6.49 26.50 -7.50
C LYS A 429 -6.43 27.23 -8.84
N LYS A 430 -6.48 26.52 -9.96
CA LYS A 430 -6.39 27.12 -11.32
C LYS A 430 -7.66 27.95 -11.57
N ILE A 431 -7.46 29.24 -11.84
CA ILE A 431 -8.51 30.21 -12.19
C ILE A 431 -8.79 30.14 -13.70
#